data_423423b90d79d150dd7c3db341a06471
#
_entry.id   423423b90d79d150dd7c3db341a06471
#
_cell.length_a   1.000
_cell.length_b   1.000
_cell.length_c   1.000
_cell.angle_alpha   90.00
_cell.angle_beta   90.00
_cell.angle_gamma   90.00
#
_symmetry.space_group_name_H-M   'P 1'
#
loop_
_entity.id
_entity.type
_entity.pdbx_description
1 polymer ?
#
loop_
_entity_poly.entity_id
_entity_poly.type
_entity_poly.pdbx_seq_one_letter_code
_entity_poly.pdbx_strand_id
1 'polypeptide(L)'
;MSRGPHISADSAHLPRGLDLLRDPLLNKGTAFTDSERDALGLRGLLPPAVITPEQQMARVLDSLRGQPTDLDKFINLNALHDRNETLFFRVVVEHPDEIMPLIYTPTVGLACQRFAHIFQRPRGIWVSADDRGRVASLLRNWRTREVKIIVVTDGERILGLGDLGANGMGIPVGKLSLYTACAGIHPATTLPVVLDVGTNNAALLQDPLYIGLKRPRLRGAEYDALVEEFMTAAHEIFPGAVIQFEDFANLNAFRLLNKYRDRVCCFNDDIQGTASVALAGLYSALRVTGTKLEAQRLLFLGAGEAATGICDLVVAAMIGEGLSEAEARKRCWLVDSRGLVVKSRADLGEHKRAYAHEHPDAPDFLSALKAIKPTAIIGVAAVGKTFTREVLEEMARLNERPIVFALSNPTSQAECTAQEAYLWTAGRALFACGSPFDPVTVEGRTHVPRQGNNSYIFPGVGLGLVACAARRATDEMFLAAARELADLVTPGDLEQGSLYPPLARVRDISARIAAAVAEVAFSRSLAGVARPENTLEFVKSKMYEPSYLSYV
;
A
#
# COMPACT_ATOMS: atom_id res chain seq x y z
N MET A 1 7.24 -14.87 22.42
CA MET A 1 6.75 -13.51 22.64
C MET A 1 7.84 -12.54 22.22
N SER A 2 7.75 -11.96 21.02
CA SER A 2 8.68 -10.93 20.58
C SER A 2 8.32 -9.65 21.32
N ARG A 3 9.11 -9.33 22.34
CA ARG A 3 9.07 -8.00 22.93
C ARG A 3 9.55 -7.03 21.84
N GLY A 4 8.72 -6.08 21.43
CA GLY A 4 9.15 -4.92 20.64
C GLY A 4 10.34 -4.22 21.29
N PRO A 5 10.85 -3.11 20.71
CA PRO A 5 11.97 -2.38 21.27
C PRO A 5 11.72 -2.25 22.77
N HIS A 6 12.67 -2.69 23.60
CA HIS A 6 12.48 -2.91 25.02
C HIS A 6 11.79 -1.71 25.69
N ILE A 7 10.47 -1.67 25.67
CA ILE A 7 9.72 -0.99 26.69
C ILE A 7 9.91 -1.90 27.89
N SER A 8 10.96 -1.61 28.66
CA SER A 8 11.18 -2.27 29.93
C SER A 8 9.90 -2.10 30.73
N ALA A 9 9.25 -3.21 31.09
CA ALA A 9 8.13 -3.20 32.01
C ALA A 9 8.61 -2.84 33.44
N ASP A 10 9.89 -2.48 33.60
CA ASP A 10 10.46 -1.99 34.83
C ASP A 10 9.96 -0.56 35.06
N SER A 11 9.02 -0.45 36.00
CA SER A 11 8.40 0.82 36.40
C SER A 11 9.42 1.88 36.86
N ALA A 12 10.65 1.47 37.19
CA ALA A 12 11.72 2.37 37.60
C ALA A 12 12.25 3.28 36.48
N HIS A 13 12.08 2.89 35.22
CA HIS A 13 12.54 3.64 34.03
C HIS A 13 11.43 4.32 33.23
N LEU A 14 10.17 4.14 33.62
CA LEU A 14 9.04 4.79 32.93
C LEU A 14 8.93 6.28 33.37
N PRO A 15 8.53 7.18 32.45
CA PRO A 15 8.12 8.52 32.81
C PRO A 15 6.94 8.47 33.78
N ARG A 16 6.73 9.52 34.56
CA ARG A 16 5.69 9.59 35.61
C ARG A 16 4.76 10.78 35.37
N GLY A 17 3.58 10.71 35.96
CA GLY A 17 2.63 11.82 35.95
C GLY A 17 2.26 12.27 34.54
N LEU A 18 2.33 13.58 34.28
CA LEU A 18 1.95 14.16 32.98
C LEU A 18 2.87 13.72 31.83
N ASP A 19 4.14 13.44 32.09
CA ASP A 19 5.05 13.02 31.00
C ASP A 19 4.69 11.63 30.48
N LEU A 20 4.23 10.73 31.36
CA LEU A 20 3.69 9.44 30.94
C LEU A 20 2.40 9.59 30.13
N LEU A 21 1.49 10.48 30.53
CA LEU A 21 0.25 10.74 29.82
C LEU A 21 0.46 11.43 28.46
N ARG A 22 1.61 12.07 28.24
CA ARG A 22 2.01 12.72 26.98
C ARG A 22 2.70 11.78 26.00
N ASP A 23 3.16 10.61 26.45
CA ASP A 23 3.78 9.62 25.57
C ASP A 23 2.69 8.72 24.94
N PRO A 24 2.41 8.83 23.63
CA PRO A 24 1.33 8.08 22.98
C PRO A 24 1.54 6.56 23.00
N LEU A 25 2.80 6.09 23.09
CA LEU A 25 3.12 4.66 23.17
C LEU A 25 2.83 4.06 24.54
N LEU A 26 2.96 4.87 25.60
CA LEU A 26 2.85 4.42 26.99
C LEU A 26 1.50 4.78 27.62
N ASN A 27 0.82 5.79 27.07
CA ASN A 27 -0.41 6.30 27.63
C ASN A 27 -1.57 5.32 27.45
N LYS A 28 -2.17 4.88 28.55
CA LYS A 28 -3.41 4.07 28.59
C LYS A 28 -4.66 4.91 28.88
N GLY A 29 -4.49 6.21 29.14
CA GLY A 29 -5.59 7.10 29.54
C GLY A 29 -6.34 6.56 30.76
N THR A 30 -7.66 6.47 30.67
CA THR A 30 -8.52 6.00 31.77
C THR A 30 -8.41 4.49 32.06
N ALA A 31 -7.65 3.73 31.27
CA ALA A 31 -7.42 2.30 31.49
C ALA A 31 -6.26 1.99 32.44
N PHE A 32 -5.47 2.99 32.88
CA PHE A 32 -4.53 2.77 33.96
C PHE A 32 -5.24 2.23 35.20
N THR A 33 -4.78 1.08 35.71
CA THR A 33 -5.30 0.44 36.90
C THR A 33 -5.03 1.28 38.17
N ASP A 34 -5.74 1.01 39.26
CA ASP A 34 -5.51 1.74 40.50
C ASP A 34 -4.07 1.60 41.01
N SER A 35 -3.49 0.39 40.92
CA SER A 35 -2.09 0.16 41.29
C SER A 35 -1.10 0.96 40.44
N GLU A 36 -1.34 1.02 39.13
CA GLU A 36 -0.53 1.83 38.22
C GLU A 36 -0.67 3.33 38.48
N ARG A 37 -1.89 3.80 38.80
CA ARG A 37 -2.11 5.21 39.15
C ARG A 37 -1.35 5.62 40.41
N ASP A 38 -1.31 4.74 41.41
CA ASP A 38 -0.54 4.99 42.62
C ASP A 38 0.97 4.94 42.35
N ALA A 39 1.45 3.90 41.69
CA ALA A 39 2.86 3.69 41.42
C ALA A 39 3.47 4.76 40.51
N LEU A 40 2.72 5.25 39.50
CA LEU A 40 3.22 6.14 38.45
C LEU A 40 2.83 7.62 38.65
N GLY A 41 2.19 7.96 39.76
CA GLY A 41 1.86 9.35 40.10
C GLY A 41 0.72 9.93 39.24
N LEU A 42 -0.28 9.12 38.92
CA LEU A 42 -1.41 9.49 38.03
C LEU A 42 -2.68 9.86 38.80
N ARG A 43 -2.71 9.67 40.16
CA ARG A 43 -3.87 10.06 40.98
C ARG A 43 -4.13 11.56 40.88
N GLY A 44 -5.39 11.93 40.67
CA GLY A 44 -5.79 13.33 40.49
C GLY A 44 -5.58 13.87 39.06
N LEU A 45 -4.77 13.22 38.23
CA LEU A 45 -4.59 13.58 36.82
C LEU A 45 -5.60 12.89 35.88
N LEU A 46 -6.16 11.77 36.33
CA LEU A 46 -7.17 11.00 35.61
C LEU A 46 -8.50 11.01 36.37
N PRO A 47 -9.64 10.93 35.66
CA PRO A 47 -10.94 10.69 36.29
C PRO A 47 -10.91 9.43 37.16
N PRO A 48 -11.68 9.36 38.28
CA PRO A 48 -11.55 8.27 39.24
C PRO A 48 -11.91 6.89 38.70
N ALA A 49 -12.80 6.81 37.71
CA ALA A 49 -13.19 5.53 37.14
C ALA A 49 -12.05 4.91 36.31
N VAL A 50 -11.74 3.63 36.57
CA VAL A 50 -10.92 2.80 35.70
C VAL A 50 -11.83 2.22 34.62
N ILE A 51 -11.50 2.47 33.34
CA ILE A 51 -12.33 2.09 32.19
C ILE A 51 -11.57 1.04 31.39
N THR A 52 -12.28 -0.02 30.96
CA THR A 52 -11.66 -1.08 30.16
C THR A 52 -11.31 -0.61 28.74
N PRO A 53 -10.36 -1.26 28.06
CA PRO A 53 -10.04 -0.95 26.67
C PRO A 53 -11.26 -1.03 25.73
N GLU A 54 -12.18 -1.97 25.97
CA GLU A 54 -13.44 -2.12 25.21
C GLU A 54 -14.35 -0.90 25.38
N GLN A 55 -14.48 -0.40 26.61
CA GLN A 55 -15.24 0.83 26.89
C GLN A 55 -14.56 2.08 26.28
N GLN A 56 -13.24 2.12 26.27
CA GLN A 56 -12.51 3.19 25.57
C GLN A 56 -12.76 3.15 24.07
N MET A 57 -12.70 1.97 23.46
CA MET A 57 -12.98 1.76 22.04
C MET A 57 -14.41 2.15 21.69
N ALA A 58 -15.41 1.74 22.48
CA ALA A 58 -16.80 2.13 22.30
C ALA A 58 -16.98 3.66 22.29
N ARG A 59 -16.30 4.36 23.19
CA ARG A 59 -16.29 5.84 23.23
C ARG A 59 -15.64 6.45 21.98
N VAL A 60 -14.55 5.86 21.48
CA VAL A 60 -13.89 6.32 20.25
C VAL A 60 -14.83 6.18 19.07
N LEU A 61 -15.48 5.01 18.92
CA LEU A 61 -16.42 4.75 17.82
C LEU A 61 -17.65 5.66 17.87
N ASP A 62 -18.19 5.90 19.07
CA ASP A 62 -19.31 6.85 19.27
C ASP A 62 -18.92 8.25 18.82
N SER A 63 -17.78 8.77 19.29
CA SER A 63 -17.24 10.06 18.87
C SER A 63 -16.95 10.13 17.37
N LEU A 64 -16.41 9.06 16.79
CA LEU A 64 -16.05 8.99 15.37
C LEU A 64 -17.29 9.02 14.47
N ARG A 65 -18.31 8.23 14.82
CA ARG A 65 -19.57 8.14 14.06
C ARG A 65 -20.38 9.41 14.13
N GLY A 66 -20.17 10.23 15.15
CA GLY A 66 -20.75 11.56 15.28
C GLY A 66 -20.08 12.65 14.42
N GLN A 67 -18.93 12.37 13.78
CA GLN A 67 -18.26 13.35 12.92
C GLN A 67 -18.97 13.50 11.57
N PRO A 68 -19.09 14.75 11.05
CA PRO A 68 -19.91 15.04 9.86
C PRO A 68 -19.30 14.53 8.55
N THR A 69 -17.96 14.50 8.42
CA THR A 69 -17.28 14.10 7.19
C THR A 69 -16.17 13.08 7.46
N ASP A 70 -15.76 12.35 6.43
CA ASP A 70 -14.65 11.40 6.56
C ASP A 70 -13.31 12.09 6.84
N LEU A 71 -13.13 13.34 6.39
CA LEU A 71 -11.97 14.15 6.77
C LEU A 71 -11.99 14.50 8.27
N ASP A 72 -13.15 14.83 8.83
CA ASP A 72 -13.28 15.09 10.28
C ASP A 72 -13.02 13.82 11.08
N LYS A 73 -13.49 12.65 10.60
CA LYS A 73 -13.17 11.35 11.18
C LYS A 73 -11.66 11.05 11.12
N PHE A 74 -11.01 11.35 9.99
CA PHE A 74 -9.55 11.21 9.85
C PHE A 74 -8.80 12.08 10.86
N ILE A 75 -9.19 13.35 11.01
CA ILE A 75 -8.60 14.26 12.00
C ILE A 75 -8.81 13.75 13.43
N ASN A 76 -10.00 13.24 13.75
CA ASN A 76 -10.31 12.64 15.05
C ASN A 76 -9.43 11.40 15.34
N LEU A 77 -9.26 10.52 14.35
CA LEU A 77 -8.39 9.34 14.44
C LEU A 77 -6.92 9.73 14.60
N ASN A 78 -6.43 10.74 13.89
CA ASN A 78 -5.07 11.25 14.08
C ASN A 78 -4.86 11.82 15.49
N ALA A 79 -5.83 12.56 16.02
CA ALA A 79 -5.77 13.05 17.39
C ALA A 79 -5.77 11.90 18.43
N LEU A 80 -6.45 10.79 18.15
CA LEU A 80 -6.35 9.56 18.96
C LEU A 80 -4.95 8.95 18.85
N HIS A 81 -4.43 8.79 17.65
CA HIS A 81 -3.10 8.25 17.39
C HIS A 81 -2.02 9.07 18.08
N ASP A 82 -2.16 10.41 18.16
CA ASP A 82 -1.21 11.33 18.83
C ASP A 82 -1.23 11.25 20.35
N ARG A 83 -2.28 10.71 20.98
CA ARG A 83 -2.40 10.63 22.43
C ARG A 83 -2.40 9.21 23.00
N ASN A 84 -2.82 8.20 22.20
CA ASN A 84 -2.88 6.80 22.64
C ASN A 84 -2.79 5.87 21.42
N GLU A 85 -1.56 5.52 21.08
CA GLU A 85 -1.24 4.75 19.88
C GLU A 85 -1.77 3.30 19.97
N THR A 86 -1.71 2.69 21.16
CA THR A 86 -2.27 1.34 21.37
C THR A 86 -3.78 1.30 21.12
N LEU A 87 -4.53 2.26 21.65
CA LEU A 87 -5.98 2.32 21.44
C LEU A 87 -6.32 2.60 19.98
N PHE A 88 -5.58 3.50 19.33
CA PHE A 88 -5.75 3.76 17.89
C PHE A 88 -5.61 2.46 17.07
N PHE A 89 -4.52 1.72 17.24
CA PHE A 89 -4.32 0.48 16.49
C PHE A 89 -5.33 -0.61 16.87
N ARG A 90 -5.78 -0.66 18.11
CA ARG A 90 -6.83 -1.58 18.53
C ARG A 90 -8.13 -1.30 17.77
N VAL A 91 -8.54 -0.04 17.66
CA VAL A 91 -9.73 0.37 16.89
C VAL A 91 -9.59 -0.02 15.41
N VAL A 92 -8.41 0.19 14.80
CA VAL A 92 -8.19 -0.19 13.40
C VAL A 92 -8.25 -1.70 13.19
N VAL A 93 -7.64 -2.48 14.09
CA VAL A 93 -7.57 -3.95 13.99
C VAL A 93 -8.93 -4.60 14.22
N GLU A 94 -9.73 -4.10 15.16
CA GLU A 94 -11.04 -4.68 15.48
C GLU A 94 -12.16 -4.22 14.53
N HIS A 95 -11.97 -3.06 13.82
CA HIS A 95 -12.95 -2.50 12.88
C HIS A 95 -12.30 -2.13 11.52
N PRO A 96 -11.61 -3.07 10.84
CA PRO A 96 -10.82 -2.74 9.66
C PRO A 96 -11.66 -2.21 8.49
N ASP A 97 -12.86 -2.77 8.26
CA ASP A 97 -13.74 -2.37 7.16
C ASP A 97 -14.25 -0.92 7.31
N GLU A 98 -14.47 -0.45 8.55
CA GLU A 98 -14.91 0.90 8.85
C GLU A 98 -13.73 1.90 8.90
N ILE A 99 -12.61 1.50 9.47
CA ILE A 99 -11.54 2.45 9.84
C ILE A 99 -10.45 2.56 8.77
N MET A 100 -10.08 1.47 8.08
CA MET A 100 -9.02 1.54 7.07
C MET A 100 -9.32 2.54 5.94
N PRO A 101 -10.56 2.65 5.40
CA PRO A 101 -10.88 3.66 4.40
C PRO A 101 -10.76 5.11 4.91
N LEU A 102 -10.83 5.33 6.22
CA LEU A 102 -10.66 6.63 6.85
C LEU A 102 -9.20 7.03 7.00
N ILE A 103 -8.31 6.10 7.38
CA ILE A 103 -6.89 6.38 7.60
C ILE A 103 -6.03 6.19 6.35
N TYR A 104 -6.59 5.59 5.29
CA TYR A 104 -5.94 5.37 4.01
C TYR A 104 -6.88 5.74 2.84
N THR A 105 -6.78 5.04 1.70
CA THR A 105 -7.66 5.32 0.55
C THR A 105 -9.11 4.93 0.84
N PRO A 106 -10.10 5.80 0.51
CA PRO A 106 -9.98 7.03 -0.29
C PRO A 106 -9.65 8.31 0.51
N THR A 107 -9.88 8.35 1.83
CA THR A 107 -9.85 9.59 2.63
C THR A 107 -8.47 10.24 2.70
N VAL A 108 -7.39 9.45 2.71
CA VAL A 108 -6.01 9.97 2.78
C VAL A 108 -5.67 10.90 1.61
N GLY A 109 -6.27 10.71 0.44
CA GLY A 109 -6.07 11.60 -0.70
C GLY A 109 -6.51 13.04 -0.39
N LEU A 110 -7.72 13.21 0.15
CA LEU A 110 -8.23 14.51 0.61
C LEU A 110 -7.40 15.04 1.79
N ALA A 111 -7.01 14.15 2.71
CA ALA A 111 -6.16 14.53 3.84
C ALA A 111 -4.80 15.08 3.36
N CYS A 112 -4.18 14.48 2.33
CA CYS A 112 -2.94 15.00 1.73
C CYS A 112 -3.17 16.35 1.03
N GLN A 113 -4.27 16.54 0.30
CA GLN A 113 -4.58 17.84 -0.31
C GLN A 113 -4.73 18.96 0.74
N ARG A 114 -5.23 18.61 1.92
CA ARG A 114 -5.46 19.55 3.05
C ARG A 114 -4.39 19.45 4.12
N PHE A 115 -3.31 18.69 3.92
CA PHE A 115 -2.36 18.31 4.97
C PHE A 115 -1.83 19.51 5.75
N ALA A 116 -1.37 20.56 5.07
CA ALA A 116 -0.87 21.77 5.70
C ALA A 116 -1.94 22.50 6.56
N HIS A 117 -3.22 22.44 6.13
CA HIS A 117 -4.34 23.09 6.82
C HIS A 117 -4.82 22.31 8.05
N ILE A 118 -4.59 20.98 8.08
CA ILE A 118 -4.99 20.08 9.19
C ILE A 118 -3.80 19.62 10.03
N PHE A 119 -2.60 20.16 9.77
CA PHE A 119 -1.39 19.80 10.48
C PHE A 119 -1.48 20.12 11.97
N GLN A 120 -1.28 19.11 12.82
CA GLN A 120 -1.32 19.28 14.29
C GLN A 120 0.01 18.86 14.93
N ARG A 121 0.58 17.72 14.52
CA ARG A 121 1.83 17.19 15.07
C ARG A 121 2.68 16.54 13.98
N PRO A 122 4.01 16.64 14.08
CA PRO A 122 4.91 15.92 13.18
C PRO A 122 4.83 14.41 13.46
N ARG A 123 4.71 13.60 12.39
CA ARG A 123 4.67 12.13 12.46
C ARG A 123 5.73 11.46 11.62
N GLY A 124 6.74 12.16 11.19
CA GLY A 124 7.81 11.64 10.35
C GLY A 124 8.95 12.64 10.24
N ILE A 125 9.87 12.34 9.36
CA ILE A 125 11.01 13.20 9.04
C ILE A 125 10.82 13.83 7.67
N TRP A 126 10.97 15.15 7.58
CA TRP A 126 11.11 15.89 6.34
C TRP A 126 12.60 16.10 6.07
N VAL A 127 13.08 15.57 4.94
CA VAL A 127 14.43 15.80 4.42
C VAL A 127 14.28 16.78 3.27
N SER A 128 14.63 18.04 3.50
CA SER A 128 14.51 19.06 2.46
C SER A 128 15.75 19.12 1.57
N ALA A 129 15.58 19.65 0.36
CA ALA A 129 16.70 19.88 -0.54
C ALA A 129 17.79 20.84 0.06
N ASP A 130 17.40 21.65 1.06
CA ASP A 130 18.32 22.54 1.77
C ASP A 130 19.14 21.82 2.86
N ASP A 131 18.81 20.55 3.13
CA ASP A 131 19.48 19.74 4.14
C ASP A 131 20.60 18.84 3.59
N ARG A 132 20.99 19.02 2.34
CA ARG A 132 22.13 18.29 1.77
C ARG A 132 23.37 18.42 2.65
N GLY A 133 24.08 17.31 2.84
CA GLY A 133 25.22 17.17 3.73
C GLY A 133 24.86 17.00 5.21
N ARG A 134 23.55 17.01 5.56
CA ARG A 134 23.09 16.89 6.95
C ARG A 134 22.05 15.77 7.17
N VAL A 135 21.69 15.00 6.13
CA VAL A 135 20.60 14.00 6.18
C VAL A 135 20.82 13.00 7.32
N ALA A 136 22.04 12.53 7.52
CA ALA A 136 22.37 11.64 8.63
C ALA A 136 22.04 12.23 10.00
N SER A 137 22.27 13.53 10.20
CA SER A 137 21.93 14.21 11.45
C SER A 137 20.41 14.33 11.66
N LEU A 138 19.64 14.57 10.57
CA LEU A 138 18.19 14.61 10.63
C LEU A 138 17.61 13.25 11.03
N LEU A 139 18.08 12.16 10.40
CA LEU A 139 17.63 10.81 10.74
C LEU A 139 17.95 10.42 12.19
N ARG A 140 19.04 10.96 12.75
CA ARG A 140 19.37 10.75 14.17
C ARG A 140 18.42 11.44 15.15
N ASN A 141 17.60 12.38 14.71
CA ASN A 141 16.55 12.99 15.54
C ASN A 141 15.35 12.05 15.75
N TRP A 142 15.26 10.92 15.00
CA TRP A 142 14.19 9.97 15.23
C TRP A 142 14.32 9.29 16.59
N ARG A 143 13.17 9.05 17.24
CA ARG A 143 13.06 8.59 18.63
C ARG A 143 13.72 7.24 18.93
N THR A 144 13.89 6.39 17.91
CA THR A 144 14.48 5.05 18.06
C THR A 144 15.52 4.77 16.97
N ARG A 145 16.47 3.89 17.27
CA ARG A 145 17.40 3.31 16.29
C ARG A 145 16.92 1.96 15.76
N GLU A 146 15.91 1.38 16.36
CA GLU A 146 15.34 0.09 15.95
C GLU A 146 14.26 0.25 14.85
N VAL A 147 14.52 1.07 13.84
CA VAL A 147 13.61 1.19 12.70
C VAL A 147 13.68 -0.07 11.86
N LYS A 148 12.52 -0.67 11.56
CA LYS A 148 12.38 -1.87 10.74
C LYS A 148 11.82 -1.57 9.36
N ILE A 149 10.93 -0.58 9.24
CA ILE A 149 10.35 -0.16 7.96
C ILE A 149 10.39 1.36 7.85
N ILE A 150 10.87 1.82 6.71
CA ILE A 150 10.83 3.21 6.26
C ILE A 150 9.93 3.27 5.03
N VAL A 151 8.92 4.12 5.03
CA VAL A 151 8.18 4.48 3.82
C VAL A 151 8.60 5.89 3.44
N VAL A 152 9.07 6.05 2.20
CA VAL A 152 9.60 7.32 1.69
C VAL A 152 8.87 7.74 0.42
N THR A 153 8.52 9.02 0.34
CA THR A 153 7.96 9.67 -0.85
C THR A 153 8.67 10.98 -1.15
N ASP A 154 8.68 11.41 -2.41
CA ASP A 154 9.02 12.79 -2.76
C ASP A 154 7.77 13.64 -3.05
N GLY A 155 6.58 13.07 -2.90
CA GLY A 155 5.29 13.72 -3.05
C GLY A 155 4.93 14.13 -4.47
N GLU A 156 5.63 13.62 -5.49
CA GLU A 156 5.44 14.06 -6.88
C GLU A 156 4.18 13.50 -7.54
N ARG A 157 3.77 12.28 -7.15
CA ARG A 157 2.63 11.59 -7.77
C ARG A 157 1.72 10.92 -6.75
N ILE A 158 1.17 11.72 -5.86
CA ILE A 158 0.28 11.24 -4.81
C ILE A 158 -1.01 10.68 -5.43
N LEU A 159 -1.15 9.36 -5.44
CA LEU A 159 -2.31 8.66 -6.03
C LEU A 159 -2.62 9.19 -7.45
N GLY A 160 -3.90 9.40 -7.79
CA GLY A 160 -4.34 10.11 -8.99
C GLY A 160 -4.41 11.64 -8.86
N LEU A 161 -3.87 12.23 -7.79
CA LEU A 161 -3.96 13.66 -7.46
C LEU A 161 -2.77 14.49 -7.95
N GLY A 162 -1.67 13.82 -8.32
CA GLY A 162 -0.46 14.46 -8.81
C GLY A 162 0.46 15.00 -7.72
N ASP A 163 1.19 16.09 -8.05
CA ASP A 163 2.19 16.68 -7.17
C ASP A 163 1.57 17.40 -5.97
N LEU A 164 1.79 16.86 -4.78
CA LEU A 164 1.40 17.47 -3.50
C LEU A 164 2.62 17.86 -2.62
N GLY A 165 3.86 17.68 -3.12
CA GLY A 165 5.08 18.08 -2.43
C GLY A 165 5.12 17.53 -0.99
N ALA A 166 5.50 18.38 -0.03
CA ALA A 166 5.62 18.02 1.38
C ALA A 166 4.28 17.54 2.02
N ASN A 167 3.13 17.95 1.46
CA ASN A 167 1.82 17.46 1.90
C ASN A 167 1.64 15.96 1.65
N GLY A 168 2.48 15.36 0.81
CA GLY A 168 2.55 13.92 0.58
C GLY A 168 2.86 13.09 1.83
N MET A 169 3.31 13.69 2.94
CA MET A 169 3.59 12.97 4.21
C MET A 169 2.41 12.12 4.71
N GLY A 170 1.18 12.48 4.39
CA GLY A 170 0.02 11.67 4.76
C GLY A 170 0.08 10.24 4.22
N ILE A 171 0.72 10.01 3.08
CA ILE A 171 0.85 8.68 2.46
C ILE A 171 1.79 7.77 3.26
N PRO A 172 3.07 8.11 3.55
CA PRO A 172 3.93 7.30 4.41
C PRO A 172 3.30 7.01 5.78
N VAL A 173 2.65 7.99 6.41
CA VAL A 173 1.96 7.82 7.69
C VAL A 173 0.83 6.79 7.58
N GLY A 174 -0.02 6.89 6.55
CA GLY A 174 -1.10 5.95 6.29
C GLY A 174 -0.57 4.54 6.01
N LYS A 175 0.43 4.41 5.13
CA LYS A 175 1.07 3.12 4.82
C LYS A 175 1.63 2.44 6.08
N LEU A 176 2.35 3.17 6.92
CA LEU A 176 2.93 2.61 8.14
C LEU A 176 1.86 2.25 9.18
N SER A 177 0.75 2.98 9.21
CA SER A 177 -0.42 2.57 10.01
C SER A 177 -0.99 1.23 9.54
N LEU A 178 -1.03 0.99 8.22
CA LEU A 178 -1.45 -0.32 7.68
C LEU A 178 -0.42 -1.42 7.96
N TYR A 179 0.89 -1.15 7.94
CA TYR A 179 1.89 -2.11 8.39
C TYR A 179 1.65 -2.59 9.81
N THR A 180 1.30 -1.68 10.70
CA THR A 180 0.98 -2.04 12.09
C THR A 180 -0.36 -2.77 12.19
N ALA A 181 -1.41 -2.24 11.60
CA ALA A 181 -2.75 -2.81 11.70
C ALA A 181 -2.86 -4.18 11.00
N CYS A 182 -2.38 -4.29 9.76
CA CYS A 182 -2.55 -5.50 8.94
C CYS A 182 -1.47 -6.56 9.18
N ALA A 183 -0.23 -6.15 9.44
CA ALA A 183 0.91 -7.07 9.55
C ALA A 183 1.57 -7.08 10.94
N GLY A 184 1.06 -6.31 11.89
CA GLY A 184 1.60 -6.31 13.26
C GLY A 184 3.06 -5.83 13.35
N ILE A 185 3.51 -4.96 12.45
CA ILE A 185 4.79 -4.26 12.64
C ILE A 185 4.63 -3.30 13.81
N HIS A 186 5.53 -3.38 14.78
CA HIS A 186 5.43 -2.55 15.98
C HIS A 186 5.55 -1.06 15.61
N PRO A 187 4.61 -0.18 16.00
CA PRO A 187 4.56 1.20 15.51
C PRO A 187 5.81 2.01 15.86
N ALA A 188 6.45 1.75 17.01
CA ALA A 188 7.71 2.39 17.38
C ALA A 188 8.87 2.07 16.43
N THR A 189 8.76 1.04 15.57
CA THR A 189 9.82 0.61 14.63
C THR A 189 9.58 1.08 13.20
N THR A 190 8.66 2.00 13.00
CA THR A 190 8.30 2.56 11.70
C THR A 190 8.77 4.01 11.56
N LEU A 191 9.14 4.42 10.34
CA LEU A 191 9.61 5.78 10.07
C LEU A 191 9.02 6.31 8.75
N PRO A 192 8.06 7.25 8.81
CA PRO A 192 7.60 7.99 7.63
C PRO A 192 8.63 9.05 7.21
N VAL A 193 8.90 9.15 5.91
CA VAL A 193 9.85 10.14 5.37
C VAL A 193 9.27 10.83 4.15
N VAL A 194 9.44 12.15 4.08
CA VAL A 194 9.27 12.94 2.85
C VAL A 194 10.60 13.54 2.44
N LEU A 195 10.97 13.37 1.19
CA LEU A 195 12.04 14.09 0.53
C LEU A 195 11.43 15.36 -0.09
N ASP A 196 11.47 16.47 0.64
CA ASP A 196 10.94 17.75 0.16
C ASP A 196 11.93 18.40 -0.80
N VAL A 197 11.72 18.15 -2.06
CA VAL A 197 12.51 18.69 -3.18
C VAL A 197 11.81 19.86 -3.88
N GLY A 198 10.81 20.47 -3.24
CA GLY A 198 9.92 21.46 -3.82
C GLY A 198 8.72 20.84 -4.52
N THR A 199 7.90 21.67 -5.16
CA THR A 199 6.70 21.25 -5.88
C THR A 199 6.48 22.06 -7.14
N ASN A 200 5.91 21.43 -8.18
CA ASN A 200 5.44 22.11 -9.39
C ASN A 200 3.93 22.43 -9.35
N ASN A 201 3.27 22.16 -8.23
CA ASN A 201 1.86 22.48 -8.03
C ASN A 201 1.69 23.98 -7.74
N ALA A 202 1.18 24.72 -8.73
CA ALA A 202 1.00 26.16 -8.63
C ALA A 202 0.09 26.60 -7.47
N ALA A 203 -0.93 25.80 -7.11
CA ALA A 203 -1.81 26.09 -6.00
C ALA A 203 -1.06 26.02 -4.65
N LEU A 204 -0.20 25.02 -4.46
CA LEU A 204 0.61 24.90 -3.25
C LEU A 204 1.69 26.00 -3.16
N LEU A 205 2.30 26.39 -4.28
CA LEU A 205 3.27 27.50 -4.30
C LEU A 205 2.65 28.83 -3.86
N GLN A 206 1.35 29.03 -4.11
CA GLN A 206 0.60 30.22 -3.75
C GLN A 206 -0.09 30.12 -2.38
N ASP A 207 -0.25 28.93 -1.82
CA ASP A 207 -0.89 28.73 -0.53
C ASP A 207 -0.01 29.25 0.62
N PRO A 208 -0.46 30.27 1.39
CA PRO A 208 0.33 30.80 2.50
C PRO A 208 0.56 29.76 3.61
N LEU A 209 -0.30 28.75 3.74
CA LEU A 209 -0.23 27.72 4.76
C LEU A 209 0.59 26.49 4.32
N TYR A 210 1.01 26.40 3.05
CA TYR A 210 1.85 25.28 2.60
C TYR A 210 3.15 25.20 3.41
N ILE A 211 3.42 24.02 3.98
CA ILE A 211 4.51 23.78 4.93
C ILE A 211 5.80 23.25 4.30
N GLY A 212 5.81 23.00 2.99
CA GLY A 212 7.00 22.55 2.26
C GLY A 212 7.77 23.70 1.59
N LEU A 213 8.82 23.34 0.86
CA LEU A 213 9.63 24.29 0.10
C LEU A 213 8.82 24.92 -1.04
N LYS A 214 8.62 26.24 -0.97
CA LYS A 214 7.88 27.04 -1.97
C LYS A 214 8.77 27.38 -3.18
N ARG A 215 9.19 26.36 -3.91
CA ARG A 215 9.98 26.49 -5.14
C ARG A 215 9.74 25.32 -6.08
N PRO A 216 10.05 25.46 -7.39
CA PRO A 216 9.99 24.35 -8.35
C PRO A 216 10.82 23.15 -7.89
N ARG A 217 10.38 21.94 -8.28
CA ARG A 217 11.06 20.70 -7.93
C ARG A 217 12.50 20.65 -8.40
N LEU A 218 13.37 20.23 -7.51
CA LEU A 218 14.73 19.85 -7.82
C LEU A 218 14.76 18.67 -8.79
N ARG A 219 15.64 18.69 -9.77
CA ARG A 219 15.79 17.67 -10.80
C ARG A 219 17.26 17.33 -11.06
N GLY A 220 17.49 16.24 -11.80
CA GLY A 220 18.82 15.87 -12.28
C GLY A 220 19.79 15.49 -11.17
N ALA A 221 21.07 15.85 -11.35
CA ALA A 221 22.15 15.40 -10.48
C ALA A 221 22.00 15.84 -9.01
N GLU A 222 21.41 17.00 -8.76
CA GLU A 222 21.21 17.48 -7.39
C GLU A 222 20.11 16.68 -6.66
N TYR A 223 19.03 16.34 -7.37
CA TYR A 223 18.01 15.41 -6.87
C TYR A 223 18.62 14.04 -6.55
N ASP A 224 19.42 13.50 -7.48
CA ASP A 224 20.07 12.21 -7.32
C ASP A 224 21.05 12.19 -6.15
N ALA A 225 21.76 13.28 -5.92
CA ALA A 225 22.68 13.41 -4.80
C ALA A 225 21.94 13.41 -3.44
N LEU A 226 20.78 14.09 -3.34
CA LEU A 226 19.97 14.08 -2.13
C LEU A 226 19.41 12.68 -1.84
N VAL A 227 18.87 12.00 -2.86
CA VAL A 227 18.35 10.63 -2.71
C VAL A 227 19.47 9.66 -2.32
N GLU A 228 20.65 9.76 -2.94
CA GLU A 228 21.82 8.93 -2.59
C GLU A 228 22.26 9.16 -1.14
N GLU A 229 22.31 10.42 -0.69
CA GLU A 229 22.65 10.75 0.69
C GLU A 229 21.61 10.16 1.67
N PHE A 230 20.31 10.28 1.34
CA PHE A 230 19.25 9.69 2.14
C PHE A 230 19.37 8.16 2.23
N MET A 231 19.53 7.48 1.09
CA MET A 231 19.60 6.00 1.06
C MET A 231 20.83 5.48 1.82
N THR A 232 21.98 6.17 1.68
CA THR A 232 23.21 5.83 2.40
C THR A 232 23.04 6.05 3.91
N ALA A 233 22.54 7.22 4.31
CA ALA A 233 22.35 7.55 5.72
C ALA A 233 21.30 6.64 6.39
N ALA A 234 20.20 6.33 5.69
CA ALA A 234 19.17 5.42 6.20
C ALA A 234 19.73 4.00 6.44
N HIS A 235 20.52 3.49 5.50
CA HIS A 235 21.17 2.18 5.63
C HIS A 235 22.18 2.13 6.77
N GLU A 236 22.95 3.20 6.98
CA GLU A 236 23.95 3.28 8.05
C GLU A 236 23.33 3.45 9.46
N ILE A 237 22.29 4.27 9.58
CA ILE A 237 21.67 4.63 10.86
C ILE A 237 20.66 3.57 11.32
N PHE A 238 19.95 2.96 10.36
CA PHE A 238 18.93 1.96 10.59
C PHE A 238 19.28 0.65 9.88
N PRO A 239 20.34 -0.04 10.29
CA PRO A 239 20.80 -1.25 9.61
C PRO A 239 19.71 -2.33 9.61
N GLY A 240 19.45 -2.91 8.44
CA GLY A 240 18.41 -3.92 8.25
C GLY A 240 16.98 -3.37 8.14
N ALA A 241 16.79 -2.05 8.09
CA ALA A 241 15.49 -1.47 7.77
C ALA A 241 15.12 -1.75 6.30
N VAL A 242 13.86 -2.11 6.08
CA VAL A 242 13.26 -2.21 4.74
C VAL A 242 12.82 -0.82 4.30
N ILE A 243 13.22 -0.40 3.11
CA ILE A 243 12.84 0.90 2.54
C ILE A 243 11.81 0.70 1.44
N GLN A 244 10.60 1.22 1.64
CA GLN A 244 9.55 1.24 0.63
C GLN A 244 9.49 2.61 -0.03
N PHE A 245 9.69 2.65 -1.36
CA PHE A 245 9.40 3.82 -2.19
C PHE A 245 7.89 3.88 -2.47
N GLU A 246 7.34 5.10 -2.39
CA GLU A 246 5.90 5.34 -2.55
C GLU A 246 5.62 6.67 -3.24
N ASP A 247 4.73 6.67 -4.23
CA ASP A 247 4.23 7.87 -4.92
C ASP A 247 5.34 8.76 -5.55
N PHE A 248 6.41 8.16 -6.06
CA PHE A 248 7.38 8.82 -6.94
C PHE A 248 6.82 8.89 -8.37
N ALA A 249 7.17 9.93 -9.12
CA ALA A 249 6.79 9.98 -10.53
C ALA A 249 7.55 8.93 -11.37
N ASN A 250 6.94 8.46 -12.47
CA ASN A 250 7.49 7.44 -13.38
C ASN A 250 8.96 7.68 -13.77
N LEU A 251 9.35 8.95 -13.94
CA LEU A 251 10.71 9.34 -14.27
C LEU A 251 11.72 8.85 -13.20
N ASN A 252 11.31 8.81 -11.95
CA ASN A 252 12.16 8.47 -10.81
C ASN A 252 11.95 7.04 -10.31
N ALA A 253 10.72 6.55 -10.27
CA ALA A 253 10.36 5.30 -9.60
C ALA A 253 11.16 4.08 -10.11
N PHE A 254 11.14 3.80 -11.43
CA PHE A 254 11.91 2.69 -12.01
C PHE A 254 13.41 2.87 -11.82
N ARG A 255 13.90 4.07 -12.06
CA ARG A 255 15.33 4.39 -11.99
C ARG A 255 15.86 4.21 -10.56
N LEU A 256 15.12 4.67 -9.57
CA LEU A 256 15.51 4.54 -8.17
C LEU A 256 15.42 3.07 -7.71
N LEU A 257 14.34 2.38 -8.05
CA LEU A 257 14.20 0.96 -7.75
C LEU A 257 15.38 0.17 -8.34
N ASN A 258 15.69 0.34 -9.61
CA ASN A 258 16.78 -0.37 -10.28
C ASN A 258 18.16 -0.03 -9.68
N LYS A 259 18.35 1.22 -9.25
CA LYS A 259 19.61 1.67 -8.65
C LYS A 259 19.86 1.05 -7.28
N TYR A 260 18.81 0.87 -6.47
CA TYR A 260 18.99 0.52 -5.06
C TYR A 260 18.59 -0.91 -4.69
N ARG A 261 17.77 -1.62 -5.49
CA ARG A 261 17.23 -2.95 -5.14
C ARG A 261 18.29 -4.02 -4.87
N ASP A 262 19.49 -3.88 -5.44
CA ASP A 262 20.62 -4.80 -5.21
C ASP A 262 21.60 -4.32 -4.12
N ARG A 263 21.43 -3.09 -3.61
CA ARG A 263 22.32 -2.48 -2.61
C ARG A 263 21.74 -2.53 -1.21
N VAL A 264 20.43 -2.33 -1.08
CA VAL A 264 19.70 -2.30 0.19
C VAL A 264 18.40 -3.07 0.06
N CYS A 265 17.83 -3.52 1.20
CA CYS A 265 16.51 -4.12 1.19
C CYS A 265 15.45 -3.04 0.94
N CYS A 266 15.06 -2.88 -0.32
CA CYS A 266 14.05 -1.91 -0.73
C CYS A 266 13.14 -2.46 -1.83
N PHE A 267 11.97 -1.84 -1.96
CA PHE A 267 11.02 -2.11 -3.04
C PHE A 267 10.17 -0.86 -3.32
N ASN A 268 9.44 -0.87 -4.44
CA ASN A 268 8.48 0.16 -4.79
C ASN A 268 7.08 -0.44 -4.84
N ASP A 269 6.16 0.06 -4.01
CA ASP A 269 4.82 -0.52 -3.90
C ASP A 269 3.94 -0.20 -5.11
N ASP A 270 4.10 0.96 -5.75
CA ASP A 270 3.34 1.33 -6.95
C ASP A 270 3.65 0.42 -8.14
N ILE A 271 4.89 -0.10 -8.19
CA ILE A 271 5.35 -1.04 -9.22
C ILE A 271 5.08 -2.48 -8.79
N GLN A 272 5.71 -2.93 -7.69
CA GLN A 272 5.76 -4.35 -7.30
C GLN A 272 4.54 -4.79 -6.49
N GLY A 273 4.05 -3.96 -5.56
CA GLY A 273 2.83 -4.25 -4.79
C GLY A 273 1.59 -4.25 -5.68
N THR A 274 1.47 -3.24 -6.54
CA THR A 274 0.38 -3.15 -7.53
C THR A 274 0.41 -4.34 -8.51
N ALA A 275 1.59 -4.73 -8.98
CA ALA A 275 1.74 -5.90 -9.82
C ALA A 275 1.29 -7.18 -9.12
N SER A 276 1.69 -7.36 -7.87
CA SER A 276 1.38 -8.54 -7.08
C SER A 276 -0.12 -8.67 -6.78
N VAL A 277 -0.80 -7.58 -6.40
CA VAL A 277 -2.25 -7.63 -6.14
C VAL A 277 -3.04 -7.87 -7.43
N ALA A 278 -2.66 -7.27 -8.55
CA ALA A 278 -3.31 -7.51 -9.84
C ALA A 278 -3.14 -8.97 -10.31
N LEU A 279 -1.93 -9.53 -10.19
CA LEU A 279 -1.66 -10.92 -10.51
C LEU A 279 -2.45 -11.89 -9.60
N ALA A 280 -2.59 -11.59 -8.31
CA ALA A 280 -3.42 -12.37 -7.39
C ALA A 280 -4.88 -12.41 -7.85
N GLY A 281 -5.45 -11.26 -8.24
CA GLY A 281 -6.79 -11.18 -8.81
C GLY A 281 -6.93 -11.99 -10.11
N LEU A 282 -5.91 -11.97 -10.98
CA LEU A 282 -5.88 -12.80 -12.19
C LEU A 282 -5.89 -14.29 -11.82
N TYR A 283 -5.04 -14.76 -10.91
CA TYR A 283 -5.05 -16.15 -10.46
C TYR A 283 -6.42 -16.56 -9.89
N SER A 284 -7.05 -15.69 -9.10
CA SER A 284 -8.41 -15.95 -8.58
C SER A 284 -9.43 -16.05 -9.71
N ALA A 285 -9.37 -15.18 -10.73
CA ALA A 285 -10.25 -15.22 -11.89
C ALA A 285 -10.03 -16.50 -12.73
N LEU A 286 -8.77 -16.95 -12.87
CA LEU A 286 -8.44 -18.18 -13.58
C LEU A 286 -8.98 -19.44 -12.90
N ARG A 287 -9.11 -19.45 -11.58
CA ARG A 287 -9.78 -20.54 -10.85
C ARG A 287 -11.26 -20.63 -11.20
N VAL A 288 -11.91 -19.51 -11.53
CA VAL A 288 -13.32 -19.50 -11.99
C VAL A 288 -13.46 -19.93 -13.43
N THR A 289 -12.54 -19.50 -14.32
CA THR A 289 -12.58 -19.86 -15.75
C THR A 289 -12.04 -21.25 -16.04
N GLY A 290 -11.25 -21.83 -15.13
CA GLY A 290 -10.56 -23.12 -15.37
C GLY A 290 -9.44 -23.03 -16.40
N THR A 291 -8.99 -21.81 -16.75
CA THR A 291 -7.95 -21.58 -17.75
C THR A 291 -6.59 -21.29 -17.10
N LYS A 292 -5.50 -21.43 -17.87
CA LYS A 292 -4.15 -21.15 -17.39
C LYS A 292 -3.73 -19.71 -17.69
N LEU A 293 -2.75 -19.19 -16.92
CA LEU A 293 -2.21 -17.84 -17.12
C LEU A 293 -1.54 -17.71 -18.50
N GLU A 294 -0.82 -18.72 -18.96
CA GLU A 294 -0.16 -18.78 -20.28
C GLU A 294 -1.12 -18.62 -21.47
N ALA A 295 -2.40 -18.95 -21.28
CA ALA A 295 -3.43 -18.83 -22.31
C ALA A 295 -4.05 -17.42 -22.37
N GLN A 296 -3.79 -16.56 -21.36
CA GLN A 296 -4.41 -15.26 -21.29
C GLN A 296 -3.80 -14.26 -22.27
N ARG A 297 -4.61 -13.31 -22.71
CA ARG A 297 -4.20 -12.13 -23.47
C ARG A 297 -4.71 -10.91 -22.74
N LEU A 298 -3.79 -10.08 -22.26
CA LEU A 298 -4.07 -8.96 -21.37
C LEU A 298 -3.95 -7.65 -22.17
N LEU A 299 -4.97 -6.80 -22.08
CA LEU A 299 -4.95 -5.47 -22.67
C LEU A 299 -5.06 -4.42 -21.54
N PHE A 300 -4.07 -3.57 -21.44
CA PHE A 300 -3.99 -2.53 -20.41
C PHE A 300 -4.43 -1.18 -20.96
N LEU A 301 -5.28 -0.49 -20.23
CA LEU A 301 -5.50 0.94 -20.40
C LEU A 301 -4.57 1.68 -19.44
N GLY A 302 -3.53 2.25 -20.01
CA GLY A 302 -2.38 2.83 -19.32
C GLY A 302 -1.09 2.12 -19.72
N ALA A 303 0.02 2.86 -19.72
CA ALA A 303 1.35 2.36 -20.04
C ALA A 303 2.41 3.00 -19.12
N GLY A 304 2.03 3.33 -17.88
CA GLY A 304 2.90 3.83 -16.81
C GLY A 304 3.44 2.70 -15.92
N GLU A 305 3.90 3.09 -14.72
CA GLU A 305 4.51 2.18 -13.73
C GLU A 305 3.64 0.98 -13.39
N ALA A 306 2.38 1.22 -13.05
CA ALA A 306 1.47 0.15 -12.68
C ALA A 306 1.28 -0.85 -13.83
N ALA A 307 1.02 -0.37 -15.06
CA ALA A 307 0.83 -1.24 -16.22
C ALA A 307 2.07 -2.08 -16.51
N THR A 308 3.24 -1.44 -16.61
CA THR A 308 4.50 -2.14 -16.94
C THR A 308 4.95 -3.05 -15.81
N GLY A 309 4.77 -2.63 -14.54
CA GLY A 309 5.04 -3.48 -13.38
C GLY A 309 4.16 -4.75 -13.35
N ILE A 310 2.85 -4.60 -13.64
CA ILE A 310 1.94 -5.77 -13.75
C ILE A 310 2.39 -6.67 -14.91
N CYS A 311 2.72 -6.08 -16.08
CA CYS A 311 3.21 -6.87 -17.21
C CYS A 311 4.49 -7.64 -16.88
N ASP A 312 5.47 -7.00 -16.24
CA ASP A 312 6.75 -7.64 -15.88
C ASP A 312 6.52 -8.82 -14.90
N LEU A 313 5.65 -8.66 -13.90
CA LEU A 313 5.36 -9.73 -12.95
C LEU A 313 4.54 -10.87 -13.59
N VAL A 314 3.58 -10.55 -14.47
CA VAL A 314 2.81 -11.55 -15.23
C VAL A 314 3.74 -12.32 -16.17
N VAL A 315 4.65 -11.64 -16.86
CA VAL A 315 5.65 -12.27 -17.72
C VAL A 315 6.54 -13.21 -16.91
N ALA A 316 7.03 -12.76 -15.74
CA ALA A 316 7.82 -13.61 -14.85
C ALA A 316 7.03 -14.85 -14.38
N ALA A 317 5.73 -14.68 -14.09
CA ALA A 317 4.85 -15.80 -13.73
C ALA A 317 4.69 -16.80 -14.88
N MET A 318 4.44 -16.31 -16.11
CA MET A 318 4.31 -17.15 -17.31
C MET A 318 5.61 -17.88 -17.66
N ILE A 319 6.78 -17.26 -17.46
CA ILE A 319 8.09 -17.91 -17.62
C ILE A 319 8.23 -19.03 -16.59
N GLY A 320 7.83 -18.80 -15.34
CA GLY A 320 7.81 -19.83 -14.30
C GLY A 320 6.86 -21.01 -14.62
N GLU A 321 5.85 -20.81 -15.46
CA GLU A 321 4.91 -21.82 -15.97
C GLU A 321 5.39 -22.47 -17.29
N GLY A 322 6.53 -22.04 -17.84
CA GLY A 322 7.19 -22.71 -18.98
C GLY A 322 7.20 -21.97 -20.30
N LEU A 323 6.65 -20.74 -20.38
CA LEU A 323 6.75 -19.93 -21.59
C LEU A 323 8.16 -19.34 -21.74
N SER A 324 8.58 -19.13 -22.99
CA SER A 324 9.72 -18.26 -23.25
C SER A 324 9.36 -16.80 -22.95
N GLU A 325 10.34 -15.98 -22.59
CA GLU A 325 10.12 -14.56 -22.33
C GLU A 325 9.45 -13.84 -23.51
N ALA A 326 9.88 -14.17 -24.73
CA ALA A 326 9.34 -13.56 -25.94
C ALA A 326 7.85 -13.90 -26.15
N GLU A 327 7.44 -15.13 -25.82
CA GLU A 327 6.03 -15.53 -25.91
C GLU A 327 5.19 -14.94 -24.79
N ALA A 328 5.71 -14.90 -23.56
CA ALA A 328 5.05 -14.29 -22.42
C ALA A 328 4.81 -12.78 -22.66
N ARG A 329 5.82 -12.03 -23.17
CA ARG A 329 5.65 -10.62 -23.50
C ARG A 329 4.59 -10.37 -24.56
N LYS A 330 4.40 -11.26 -25.55
CA LYS A 330 3.33 -11.16 -26.56
C LYS A 330 1.91 -11.29 -25.98
N ARG A 331 1.77 -11.70 -24.73
CA ARG A 331 0.48 -11.79 -24.03
C ARG A 331 0.03 -10.46 -23.42
N CYS A 332 0.93 -9.48 -23.25
CA CYS A 332 0.66 -8.19 -22.63
C CYS A 332 0.67 -7.07 -23.66
N TRP A 333 -0.42 -6.31 -23.74
CA TRP A 333 -0.64 -5.23 -24.71
C TRP A 333 -1.00 -3.95 -23.96
N LEU A 334 -0.38 -2.84 -24.34
CA LEU A 334 -0.56 -1.55 -23.66
C LEU A 334 -1.22 -0.54 -24.60
N VAL A 335 -2.14 0.25 -24.05
CA VAL A 335 -2.74 1.41 -24.71
C VAL A 335 -2.46 2.65 -23.88
N ASP A 336 -1.81 3.67 -24.45
CA ASP A 336 -1.60 4.96 -23.80
C ASP A 336 -2.46 6.07 -24.44
N SER A 337 -2.24 7.33 -24.07
CA SER A 337 -3.00 8.48 -24.59
C SER A 337 -2.89 8.69 -26.10
N ARG A 338 -1.98 7.98 -26.78
CA ARG A 338 -1.78 8.04 -28.25
C ARG A 338 -2.23 6.75 -28.95
N GLY A 339 -2.89 5.83 -28.24
CA GLY A 339 -3.35 4.55 -28.78
C GLY A 339 -2.47 3.36 -28.41
N LEU A 340 -2.57 2.31 -29.20
CA LEU A 340 -1.85 1.04 -28.97
C LEU A 340 -0.33 1.25 -29.02
N VAL A 341 0.39 0.65 -28.09
CA VAL A 341 1.86 0.68 -28.05
C VAL A 341 2.37 -0.35 -29.05
N VAL A 342 2.86 0.14 -30.20
CA VAL A 342 3.35 -0.69 -31.31
C VAL A 342 4.77 -0.27 -31.71
N LYS A 343 5.53 -1.16 -32.36
CA LYS A 343 6.93 -0.92 -32.73
C LYS A 343 7.14 0.23 -33.72
N SER A 344 6.13 0.54 -34.54
CA SER A 344 6.17 1.66 -35.50
C SER A 344 6.25 3.04 -34.84
N ARG A 345 5.92 3.14 -33.54
CA ARG A 345 5.94 4.40 -32.80
C ARG A 345 7.36 4.80 -32.39
N ALA A 346 7.77 6.01 -32.75
CA ALA A 346 9.08 6.57 -32.42
C ALA A 346 9.15 7.24 -31.02
N ASP A 347 8.00 7.55 -30.41
CA ASP A 347 7.84 8.31 -29.16
C ASP A 347 7.85 7.47 -27.89
N LEU A 348 8.19 6.19 -27.98
CA LEU A 348 8.10 5.28 -26.86
C LEU A 348 9.25 5.46 -25.84
N GLY A 349 8.89 5.69 -24.58
CA GLY A 349 9.82 5.59 -23.46
C GLY A 349 10.36 4.15 -23.30
N GLU A 350 11.54 4.03 -22.69
CA GLU A 350 12.24 2.74 -22.56
C GLU A 350 11.40 1.64 -21.94
N HIS A 351 10.66 1.94 -20.85
CA HIS A 351 9.78 0.99 -20.14
C HIS A 351 8.64 0.43 -21.00
N LYS A 352 8.19 1.17 -22.03
CA LYS A 352 7.14 0.74 -22.97
C LYS A 352 7.67 -0.12 -24.11
N ARG A 353 8.94 0.05 -24.49
CA ARG A 353 9.52 -0.63 -25.66
C ARG A 353 9.50 -2.13 -25.55
N ALA A 354 9.64 -2.67 -24.36
CA ALA A 354 9.58 -4.11 -24.09
C ALA A 354 8.22 -4.74 -24.43
N TYR A 355 7.15 -3.91 -24.48
CA TYR A 355 5.77 -4.30 -24.78
C TYR A 355 5.24 -3.71 -26.08
N ALA A 356 6.11 -3.13 -26.92
CA ALA A 356 5.76 -2.67 -28.25
C ALA A 356 5.81 -3.85 -29.23
N HIS A 357 4.66 -4.18 -29.81
CA HIS A 357 4.53 -5.31 -30.73
C HIS A 357 4.45 -4.85 -32.19
N GLU A 358 4.76 -5.76 -33.12
CA GLU A 358 4.48 -5.55 -34.55
C GLU A 358 2.97 -5.74 -34.79
N HIS A 359 2.28 -4.63 -34.93
CA HIS A 359 0.83 -4.60 -35.15
C HIS A 359 0.47 -3.27 -35.82
N PRO A 360 -0.59 -3.21 -36.63
CA PRO A 360 -1.16 -1.95 -37.11
C PRO A 360 -1.57 -1.04 -35.94
N ASP A 361 -1.48 0.27 -36.14
CA ASP A 361 -1.92 1.26 -35.16
C ASP A 361 -3.41 1.09 -34.82
N ALA A 362 -3.74 1.29 -33.55
CA ALA A 362 -5.11 1.40 -33.06
C ALA A 362 -5.20 2.69 -32.22
N PRO A 363 -6.03 3.66 -32.62
CA PRO A 363 -5.98 5.01 -32.06
C PRO A 363 -6.59 5.11 -30.66
N ASP A 364 -7.42 4.15 -30.26
CA ASP A 364 -8.15 4.15 -28.99
C ASP A 364 -8.28 2.73 -28.40
N PHE A 365 -8.76 2.68 -27.17
CA PHE A 365 -8.86 1.42 -26.42
C PHE A 365 -9.85 0.42 -27.05
N LEU A 366 -11.00 0.89 -27.55
CA LEU A 366 -12.00 0.01 -28.16
C LEU A 366 -11.50 -0.59 -29.48
N SER A 367 -10.81 0.20 -30.28
CA SER A 367 -10.18 -0.26 -31.54
C SER A 367 -9.09 -1.31 -31.24
N ALA A 368 -8.25 -1.05 -30.24
CA ALA A 368 -7.25 -2.01 -29.77
C ALA A 368 -7.90 -3.30 -29.25
N LEU A 369 -8.97 -3.19 -28.44
CA LEU A 369 -9.71 -4.34 -27.90
C LEU A 369 -10.25 -5.24 -29.03
N LYS A 370 -10.89 -4.65 -30.06
CA LYS A 370 -11.42 -5.39 -31.19
C LYS A 370 -10.32 -6.10 -32.00
N ALA A 371 -9.15 -5.46 -32.15
CA ALA A 371 -8.01 -6.00 -32.87
C ALA A 371 -7.30 -7.13 -32.09
N ILE A 372 -7.03 -6.91 -30.82
CA ILE A 372 -6.26 -7.84 -29.96
C ILE A 372 -7.13 -8.98 -29.45
N LYS A 373 -8.44 -8.77 -29.24
CA LYS A 373 -9.39 -9.74 -28.67
C LYS A 373 -8.88 -10.31 -27.33
N PRO A 374 -8.72 -9.45 -26.30
CA PRO A 374 -8.15 -9.86 -25.02
C PRO A 374 -9.11 -10.76 -24.23
N THR A 375 -8.56 -11.57 -23.32
CA THR A 375 -9.32 -12.32 -22.31
C THR A 375 -9.51 -11.50 -21.05
N ALA A 376 -8.63 -10.53 -20.81
CA ALA A 376 -8.68 -9.62 -19.67
C ALA A 376 -8.36 -8.18 -20.09
N ILE A 377 -9.08 -7.22 -19.52
CA ILE A 377 -8.78 -5.78 -19.61
C ILE A 377 -8.44 -5.26 -18.22
N ILE A 378 -7.39 -4.42 -18.14
CA ILE A 378 -6.88 -3.87 -16.89
C ILE A 378 -6.69 -2.37 -17.04
N GLY A 379 -7.45 -1.58 -16.28
CA GLY A 379 -7.38 -0.12 -16.27
C GLY A 379 -6.50 0.37 -15.12
N VAL A 380 -5.46 1.14 -15.47
CA VAL A 380 -4.47 1.71 -14.54
C VAL A 380 -3.97 3.09 -15.02
N ALA A 381 -4.83 3.81 -15.75
CA ALA A 381 -4.47 5.09 -16.36
C ALA A 381 -4.88 6.31 -15.50
N ALA A 382 -5.61 6.11 -14.41
CA ALA A 382 -6.24 7.17 -13.62
C ALA A 382 -7.14 8.09 -14.49
N VAL A 383 -7.85 7.51 -15.47
CA VAL A 383 -8.81 8.20 -16.33
C VAL A 383 -10.16 7.52 -16.21
N GLY A 384 -11.06 8.15 -15.48
CA GLY A 384 -12.37 7.59 -15.15
C GLY A 384 -13.28 7.38 -16.37
N LYS A 385 -14.21 6.40 -16.26
CA LYS A 385 -15.28 6.09 -17.21
C LYS A 385 -14.82 5.69 -18.64
N THR A 386 -13.62 5.16 -18.74
CA THR A 386 -13.03 4.73 -20.03
C THR A 386 -13.42 3.32 -20.43
N PHE A 387 -13.82 2.46 -19.50
CA PHE A 387 -14.48 1.20 -19.82
C PHE A 387 -15.96 1.46 -20.08
N THR A 388 -16.24 2.01 -21.26
CA THR A 388 -17.59 2.35 -21.72
C THR A 388 -18.46 1.10 -21.87
N ARG A 389 -19.77 1.31 -22.07
CA ARG A 389 -20.71 0.22 -22.34
C ARG A 389 -20.26 -0.63 -23.53
N GLU A 390 -19.81 0.01 -24.63
CA GLU A 390 -19.33 -0.70 -25.82
C GLU A 390 -18.10 -1.56 -25.55
N VAL A 391 -17.16 -1.08 -24.69
CA VAL A 391 -15.98 -1.84 -24.27
C VAL A 391 -16.40 -3.09 -23.50
N LEU A 392 -17.32 -2.96 -22.54
CA LEU A 392 -17.73 -4.06 -21.68
C LEU A 392 -18.64 -5.07 -22.43
N GLU A 393 -19.55 -4.61 -23.28
CA GLU A 393 -20.34 -5.48 -24.15
C GLU A 393 -19.46 -6.24 -25.15
N GLU A 394 -18.43 -5.61 -25.71
CA GLU A 394 -17.47 -6.29 -26.61
C GLU A 394 -16.64 -7.32 -25.83
N MET A 395 -16.19 -7.04 -24.60
CA MET A 395 -15.54 -8.03 -23.75
C MET A 395 -16.46 -9.23 -23.47
N ALA A 396 -17.74 -8.98 -23.21
CA ALA A 396 -18.74 -10.03 -22.99
C ALA A 396 -19.08 -10.82 -24.26
N ARG A 397 -18.93 -10.22 -25.44
CA ARG A 397 -19.07 -10.91 -26.73
C ARG A 397 -17.89 -11.83 -27.03
N LEU A 398 -16.68 -11.40 -26.66
CA LEU A 398 -15.44 -12.15 -26.93
C LEU A 398 -15.20 -13.28 -25.93
N ASN A 399 -15.70 -13.16 -24.70
CA ASN A 399 -15.41 -14.07 -23.60
C ASN A 399 -16.68 -14.50 -22.88
N GLU A 400 -16.78 -15.77 -22.51
CA GLU A 400 -17.87 -16.28 -21.69
C GLU A 400 -17.84 -15.63 -20.29
N ARG A 401 -16.66 -15.55 -19.69
CA ARG A 401 -16.39 -14.92 -18.40
C ARG A 401 -15.30 -13.84 -18.57
N PRO A 402 -15.66 -12.62 -19.01
CA PRO A 402 -14.69 -11.56 -19.24
C PRO A 402 -14.04 -11.11 -17.93
N ILE A 403 -12.70 -11.00 -17.91
CA ILE A 403 -11.95 -10.45 -16.77
C ILE A 403 -11.84 -8.94 -16.97
N VAL A 404 -12.35 -8.17 -15.99
CA VAL A 404 -12.42 -6.70 -16.03
C VAL A 404 -11.87 -6.13 -14.74
N PHE A 405 -10.70 -5.52 -14.81
CA PHE A 405 -10.03 -4.90 -13.67
C PHE A 405 -9.98 -3.38 -13.83
N ALA A 406 -10.79 -2.65 -13.05
CA ALA A 406 -10.83 -1.19 -12.98
C ALA A 406 -10.03 -0.74 -11.73
N LEU A 407 -8.70 -0.67 -11.84
CA LEU A 407 -7.82 -0.53 -10.68
C LEU A 407 -7.44 0.92 -10.34
N SER A 408 -7.86 1.91 -11.13
CA SER A 408 -7.55 3.31 -10.87
C SER A 408 -8.24 3.84 -9.61
N ASN A 409 -7.53 4.70 -8.87
CA ASN A 409 -7.94 5.37 -7.63
C ASN A 409 -7.89 6.90 -7.78
N PRO A 410 -8.72 7.66 -7.07
CA PRO A 410 -9.90 7.28 -6.28
C PRO A 410 -11.10 6.86 -7.16
N THR A 411 -12.27 6.63 -6.54
CA THR A 411 -13.49 6.17 -7.24
C THR A 411 -13.87 7.03 -8.47
N SER A 412 -13.63 8.34 -8.41
CA SER A 412 -13.86 9.26 -9.54
C SER A 412 -12.96 9.00 -10.74
N GLN A 413 -11.87 8.27 -10.57
CA GLN A 413 -10.91 7.90 -11.60
C GLN A 413 -11.07 6.43 -12.03
N ALA A 414 -11.99 5.67 -11.42
CA ALA A 414 -12.24 4.29 -11.81
C ALA A 414 -12.74 4.20 -13.26
N GLU A 415 -12.22 3.27 -14.03
CA GLU A 415 -12.54 3.10 -15.46
C GLU A 415 -14.01 2.73 -15.70
N CYS A 416 -14.62 2.01 -14.76
CA CYS A 416 -16.06 1.77 -14.66
C CYS A 416 -16.43 1.47 -13.21
N THR A 417 -17.73 1.55 -12.90
CA THR A 417 -18.27 1.09 -11.63
C THR A 417 -18.53 -0.41 -11.64
N ALA A 418 -18.66 -1.03 -10.47
CA ALA A 418 -19.07 -2.42 -10.34
C ALA A 418 -20.46 -2.67 -10.99
N GLN A 419 -21.39 -1.71 -10.80
CA GLN A 419 -22.73 -1.77 -11.41
C GLN A 419 -22.65 -1.81 -12.94
N GLU A 420 -21.86 -0.95 -13.55
CA GLU A 420 -21.64 -0.91 -15.01
C GLU A 420 -21.01 -2.21 -15.49
N ALA A 421 -19.96 -2.69 -14.81
CA ALA A 421 -19.28 -3.92 -15.17
C ALA A 421 -20.23 -5.13 -15.19
N TYR A 422 -21.03 -5.30 -14.13
CA TYR A 422 -21.96 -6.43 -14.07
C TYR A 422 -23.17 -6.27 -14.98
N LEU A 423 -23.79 -5.08 -15.06
CA LEU A 423 -24.96 -4.86 -15.92
C LEU A 423 -24.64 -5.05 -17.42
N TRP A 424 -23.55 -4.46 -17.91
CA TRP A 424 -23.21 -4.49 -19.34
C TRP A 424 -22.55 -5.80 -19.78
N THR A 425 -22.25 -6.68 -18.82
CA THR A 425 -21.79 -8.05 -19.12
C THR A 425 -22.80 -9.13 -18.74
N ALA A 426 -24.05 -8.75 -18.41
CA ALA A 426 -25.10 -9.68 -17.95
C ALA A 426 -24.62 -10.56 -16.78
N GLY A 427 -24.01 -9.96 -15.76
CA GLY A 427 -23.51 -10.64 -14.56
C GLY A 427 -22.30 -11.56 -14.78
N ARG A 428 -21.72 -11.58 -16.00
CA ARG A 428 -20.64 -12.53 -16.35
C ARG A 428 -19.24 -12.04 -16.03
N ALA A 429 -19.03 -10.72 -15.80
CA ALA A 429 -17.71 -10.18 -15.50
C ALA A 429 -17.09 -10.82 -14.26
N LEU A 430 -15.79 -11.12 -14.33
CA LEU A 430 -14.91 -11.35 -13.20
C LEU A 430 -14.26 -10.00 -12.90
N PHE A 431 -14.81 -9.30 -11.90
CA PHE A 431 -14.52 -7.88 -11.68
C PHE A 431 -13.65 -7.66 -10.44
N ALA A 432 -12.61 -6.84 -10.63
CA ALA A 432 -11.83 -6.27 -9.54
C ALA A 432 -11.79 -4.74 -9.68
N CYS A 433 -11.68 -4.05 -8.56
CA CYS A 433 -11.69 -2.59 -8.51
C CYS A 433 -10.55 -2.05 -7.63
N GLY A 434 -10.06 -0.85 -7.94
CA GLY A 434 -9.10 -0.14 -7.10
C GLY A 434 -9.75 0.64 -5.96
N SER A 435 -11.04 0.96 -6.10
CA SER A 435 -11.86 1.70 -5.12
C SER A 435 -13.00 0.85 -4.60
N PRO A 436 -13.55 1.11 -3.39
CA PRO A 436 -14.66 0.32 -2.87
C PRO A 436 -15.95 0.59 -3.66
N PHE A 437 -16.72 -0.48 -3.88
CA PHE A 437 -18.08 -0.43 -4.42
C PHE A 437 -19.00 -1.33 -3.62
N ASP A 438 -20.26 -0.92 -3.52
CA ASP A 438 -21.30 -1.70 -2.88
C ASP A 438 -21.61 -2.99 -3.66
N PRO A 439 -22.17 -4.02 -3.00
CA PRO A 439 -22.69 -5.21 -3.68
C PRO A 439 -23.73 -4.88 -4.74
N VAL A 440 -23.68 -5.59 -5.87
CA VAL A 440 -24.56 -5.35 -7.03
C VAL A 440 -25.38 -6.60 -7.32
N THR A 441 -26.69 -6.44 -7.44
CA THR A 441 -27.58 -7.55 -7.83
C THR A 441 -27.98 -7.44 -9.30
N VAL A 442 -27.65 -8.48 -10.09
CA VAL A 442 -28.00 -8.60 -11.50
C VAL A 442 -28.65 -9.98 -11.72
N GLU A 443 -29.81 -10.03 -12.36
CA GLU A 443 -30.55 -11.27 -12.68
C GLU A 443 -30.76 -12.18 -11.44
N GLY A 444 -31.02 -11.59 -10.29
CA GLY A 444 -31.26 -12.31 -9.03
C GLY A 444 -30.01 -12.83 -8.33
N ARG A 445 -28.81 -12.59 -8.85
CA ARG A 445 -27.53 -12.92 -8.25
C ARG A 445 -26.85 -11.68 -7.70
N THR A 446 -26.46 -11.71 -6.44
CA THR A 446 -25.68 -10.63 -5.82
C THR A 446 -24.19 -10.88 -5.98
N HIS A 447 -23.50 -9.91 -6.55
CA HIS A 447 -22.04 -9.86 -6.67
C HIS A 447 -21.46 -8.95 -5.61
N VAL A 448 -20.39 -9.39 -4.96
CA VAL A 448 -19.68 -8.63 -3.90
C VAL A 448 -18.29 -8.25 -4.43
N PRO A 449 -18.15 -7.09 -5.09
CA PRO A 449 -16.86 -6.64 -5.58
C PRO A 449 -15.93 -6.34 -4.40
N ARG A 450 -14.67 -6.77 -4.51
CA ARG A 450 -13.64 -6.43 -3.52
C ARG A 450 -12.48 -5.70 -4.19
N GLN A 451 -11.84 -4.84 -3.42
CA GLN A 451 -10.73 -4.03 -3.93
C GLN A 451 -9.48 -4.88 -4.17
N GLY A 452 -8.88 -4.73 -5.34
CA GLY A 452 -7.50 -5.09 -5.60
C GLY A 452 -6.58 -3.99 -5.05
N ASN A 453 -6.45 -3.90 -3.74
CA ASN A 453 -5.69 -2.86 -3.08
C ASN A 453 -4.36 -3.40 -2.55
N ASN A 454 -3.29 -2.60 -2.68
CA ASN A 454 -1.94 -2.97 -2.23
C ASN A 454 -1.87 -3.30 -0.74
N SER A 455 -2.86 -2.87 0.07
CA SER A 455 -2.96 -3.21 1.50
C SER A 455 -3.04 -4.71 1.79
N TYR A 456 -3.38 -5.53 0.80
CA TYR A 456 -3.26 -6.98 0.90
C TYR A 456 -1.83 -7.50 0.76
N ILE A 457 -0.94 -6.75 0.10
CA ILE A 457 0.39 -7.21 -0.32
C ILE A 457 1.50 -6.63 0.55
N PHE A 458 1.71 -5.28 0.48
CA PHE A 458 2.89 -4.68 1.06
C PHE A 458 3.06 -4.93 2.57
N PRO A 459 1.98 -5.01 3.41
CA PRO A 459 2.19 -5.27 4.83
C PRO A 459 2.76 -6.66 5.08
N GLY A 460 2.23 -7.67 4.38
CA GLY A 460 2.71 -9.04 4.46
C GLY A 460 4.14 -9.20 3.91
N VAL A 461 4.43 -8.57 2.76
CA VAL A 461 5.78 -8.55 2.18
C VAL A 461 6.77 -7.94 3.16
N GLY A 462 6.47 -6.74 3.69
CA GLY A 462 7.36 -6.07 4.64
C GLY A 462 7.54 -6.85 5.94
N LEU A 463 6.49 -7.47 6.48
CA LEU A 463 6.60 -8.35 7.64
C LEU A 463 7.52 -9.54 7.35
N GLY A 464 7.38 -10.18 6.19
CA GLY A 464 8.24 -11.30 5.77
C GLY A 464 9.71 -10.89 5.68
N LEU A 465 10.00 -9.77 5.02
CA LEU A 465 11.34 -9.22 4.90
C LEU A 465 11.96 -8.89 6.28
N VAL A 466 11.19 -8.25 7.15
CA VAL A 466 11.62 -7.91 8.52
C VAL A 466 11.82 -9.17 9.37
N ALA A 467 10.89 -10.12 9.34
CA ALA A 467 10.93 -11.31 10.18
C ALA A 467 12.15 -12.19 9.90
N CYS A 468 12.52 -12.36 8.61
CA CYS A 468 13.69 -13.15 8.24
C CYS A 468 14.96 -12.30 8.07
N ALA A 469 14.93 -10.99 8.38
CA ALA A 469 16.04 -10.06 8.17
C ALA A 469 16.59 -10.15 6.74
N ALA A 470 15.71 -10.07 5.74
CA ALA A 470 16.06 -10.23 4.34
C ALA A 470 17.05 -9.15 3.87
N ARG A 471 18.07 -9.57 3.13
CA ARG A 471 19.06 -8.63 2.57
C ARG A 471 18.53 -7.85 1.37
N ARG A 472 17.54 -8.38 0.65
CA ARG A 472 16.92 -7.77 -0.55
C ARG A 472 15.48 -8.22 -0.68
N ALA A 473 14.64 -7.38 -1.30
CA ALA A 473 13.33 -7.75 -1.82
C ALA A 473 13.47 -8.15 -3.30
N THR A 474 12.89 -9.29 -3.70
CA THR A 474 12.97 -9.81 -5.07
C THR A 474 11.61 -9.96 -5.70
N ASP A 475 11.53 -9.92 -7.03
CA ASP A 475 10.27 -10.10 -7.75
C ASP A 475 9.66 -11.50 -7.49
N GLU A 476 10.49 -12.52 -7.20
CA GLU A 476 10.04 -13.85 -6.79
C GLU A 476 9.25 -13.82 -5.47
N MET A 477 9.60 -12.93 -4.54
CA MET A 477 8.85 -12.72 -3.30
C MET A 477 7.47 -12.13 -3.57
N PHE A 478 7.36 -11.21 -4.53
CA PHE A 478 6.08 -10.64 -4.96
C PHE A 478 5.22 -11.65 -5.74
N LEU A 479 5.83 -12.55 -6.51
CA LEU A 479 5.13 -13.69 -7.12
C LEU A 479 4.56 -14.64 -6.06
N ALA A 480 5.36 -14.96 -5.05
CA ALA A 480 4.91 -15.80 -3.94
C ALA A 480 3.75 -15.14 -3.16
N ALA A 481 3.85 -13.83 -2.91
CA ALA A 481 2.78 -13.05 -2.28
C ALA A 481 1.48 -13.07 -3.10
N ALA A 482 1.57 -12.92 -4.42
CA ALA A 482 0.42 -12.98 -5.32
C ALA A 482 -0.28 -14.35 -5.30
N ARG A 483 0.49 -15.43 -5.35
CA ARG A 483 -0.04 -16.81 -5.29
C ARG A 483 -0.72 -17.08 -3.95
N GLU A 484 -0.04 -16.76 -2.85
CA GLU A 484 -0.61 -16.96 -1.50
C GLU A 484 -1.92 -16.17 -1.33
N LEU A 485 -1.98 -14.90 -1.77
CA LEU A 485 -3.21 -14.11 -1.70
C LEU A 485 -4.35 -14.75 -2.50
N ALA A 486 -4.08 -15.26 -3.70
CA ALA A 486 -5.08 -15.92 -4.54
C ALA A 486 -5.57 -17.23 -3.91
N ASP A 487 -4.68 -18.02 -3.31
CA ASP A 487 -5.00 -19.29 -2.66
C ASP A 487 -5.88 -19.10 -1.41
N LEU A 488 -5.81 -17.95 -0.79
CA LEU A 488 -6.63 -17.58 0.38
C LEU A 488 -8.07 -17.17 0.04
N VAL A 489 -8.38 -16.97 -1.25
CA VAL A 489 -9.76 -16.74 -1.73
C VAL A 489 -10.52 -18.06 -1.70
N THR A 490 -11.59 -18.12 -0.90
CA THR A 490 -12.37 -19.35 -0.74
C THR A 490 -13.31 -19.59 -1.95
N PRO A 491 -13.77 -20.84 -2.16
CA PRO A 491 -14.82 -21.11 -3.16
C PRO A 491 -16.06 -20.23 -2.97
N GLY A 492 -16.51 -20.01 -1.72
CA GLY A 492 -17.64 -19.13 -1.42
C GLY A 492 -17.40 -17.66 -1.77
N ASP A 493 -16.16 -17.16 -1.64
CA ASP A 493 -15.79 -15.83 -2.13
C ASP A 493 -15.93 -15.75 -3.64
N LEU A 494 -15.43 -16.74 -4.38
CA LEU A 494 -15.52 -16.80 -5.84
C LEU A 494 -16.96 -16.93 -6.34
N GLU A 495 -17.81 -17.71 -5.64
CA GLU A 495 -19.23 -17.88 -5.97
C GLU A 495 -19.99 -16.55 -5.89
N GLN A 496 -19.67 -15.68 -4.95
CA GLN A 496 -20.25 -14.33 -4.87
C GLN A 496 -19.52 -13.29 -5.74
N GLY A 497 -18.60 -13.71 -6.60
CA GLY A 497 -17.85 -12.85 -7.53
C GLY A 497 -16.69 -12.07 -6.92
N SER A 498 -16.28 -12.39 -5.68
CA SER A 498 -15.14 -11.76 -5.02
C SER A 498 -13.83 -12.42 -5.44
N LEU A 499 -12.88 -11.65 -5.98
CA LEU A 499 -11.57 -12.13 -6.41
C LEU A 499 -10.47 -11.96 -5.33
N TYR A 500 -10.83 -11.39 -4.20
CA TYR A 500 -9.97 -11.22 -3.02
C TYR A 500 -10.68 -11.68 -1.75
N PRO A 501 -9.93 -12.05 -0.70
CA PRO A 501 -10.55 -12.44 0.57
C PRO A 501 -11.14 -11.24 1.31
N PRO A 502 -12.02 -11.44 2.33
CA PRO A 502 -12.56 -10.33 3.13
C PRO A 502 -11.47 -9.62 3.92
N LEU A 503 -11.58 -8.28 4.01
CA LEU A 503 -10.60 -7.43 4.68
C LEU A 503 -10.49 -7.74 6.19
N ALA A 504 -11.57 -8.21 6.81
CA ALA A 504 -11.57 -8.66 8.21
C ALA A 504 -10.51 -9.76 8.51
N ARG A 505 -10.03 -10.48 7.47
CA ARG A 505 -8.97 -11.49 7.59
C ARG A 505 -7.56 -10.95 7.32
N VAL A 506 -7.40 -9.64 7.14
CA VAL A 506 -6.15 -9.05 6.62
C VAL A 506 -4.92 -9.40 7.46
N ARG A 507 -5.03 -9.58 8.77
CA ARG A 507 -3.90 -9.98 9.63
C ARG A 507 -3.44 -11.41 9.36
N ASP A 508 -4.36 -12.36 9.21
CA ASP A 508 -4.03 -13.75 8.83
C ASP A 508 -3.45 -13.79 7.42
N ILE A 509 -4.03 -13.04 6.49
CA ILE A 509 -3.54 -12.91 5.11
C ILE A 509 -2.10 -12.38 5.10
N SER A 510 -1.82 -11.29 5.83
CA SER A 510 -0.49 -10.71 5.93
C SER A 510 0.52 -11.68 6.54
N ALA A 511 0.13 -12.45 7.56
CA ALA A 511 1.00 -13.46 8.18
C ALA A 511 1.37 -14.58 7.18
N ARG A 512 0.42 -15.04 6.37
CA ARG A 512 0.65 -16.09 5.37
C ARG A 512 1.50 -15.57 4.21
N ILE A 513 1.23 -14.38 3.69
CA ILE A 513 2.06 -13.73 2.69
C ILE A 513 3.48 -13.55 3.23
N ALA A 514 3.64 -13.10 4.47
CA ALA A 514 4.94 -12.94 5.09
C ALA A 514 5.71 -14.27 5.21
N ALA A 515 5.01 -15.36 5.53
CA ALA A 515 5.62 -16.69 5.55
C ALA A 515 6.09 -17.11 4.14
N ALA A 516 5.25 -16.91 3.11
CA ALA A 516 5.62 -17.21 1.72
C ALA A 516 6.84 -16.40 1.26
N VAL A 517 6.89 -15.10 1.58
CA VAL A 517 8.04 -14.22 1.29
C VAL A 517 9.30 -14.70 2.03
N ALA A 518 9.18 -15.04 3.31
CA ALA A 518 10.32 -15.55 4.09
C ALA A 518 10.84 -16.90 3.56
N GLU A 519 9.96 -17.78 3.09
CA GLU A 519 10.36 -19.04 2.46
C GLU A 519 11.20 -18.82 1.19
N VAL A 520 10.83 -17.83 0.36
CA VAL A 520 11.67 -17.42 -0.78
C VAL A 520 13.02 -16.91 -0.28
N ALA A 521 13.05 -16.07 0.76
CA ALA A 521 14.29 -15.55 1.31
C ALA A 521 15.20 -16.68 1.84
N PHE A 522 14.65 -17.66 2.53
CA PHE A 522 15.40 -18.84 3.01
C PHE A 522 15.93 -19.70 1.86
N SER A 523 15.09 -20.00 0.87
CA SER A 523 15.48 -20.86 -0.27
C SER A 523 16.55 -20.21 -1.15
N ARG A 524 16.54 -18.88 -1.26
CA ARG A 524 17.52 -18.09 -2.03
C ARG A 524 18.72 -17.62 -1.20
N SER A 525 18.85 -18.08 0.04
CA SER A 525 19.93 -17.67 0.95
C SER A 525 19.99 -16.14 1.15
N LEU A 526 18.85 -15.46 1.10
CA LEU A 526 18.71 -14.01 1.30
C LEU A 526 18.38 -13.64 2.75
N ALA A 527 17.94 -14.61 3.56
CA ALA A 527 17.62 -14.40 4.96
C ALA A 527 18.87 -14.14 5.82
N GLY A 528 18.73 -13.27 6.81
CA GLY A 528 19.75 -12.96 7.82
C GLY A 528 19.61 -13.78 9.11
N VAL A 529 18.58 -14.62 9.21
CA VAL A 529 18.35 -15.52 10.36
C VAL A 529 18.23 -16.97 9.88
N ALA A 530 18.42 -17.93 10.80
CA ALA A 530 18.24 -19.34 10.48
C ALA A 530 16.77 -19.66 10.16
N ARG A 531 16.56 -20.60 9.21
CA ARG A 531 15.22 -21.05 8.85
C ARG A 531 14.55 -21.75 10.04
N PRO A 532 13.34 -21.32 10.48
CA PRO A 532 12.60 -21.95 11.56
C PRO A 532 11.97 -23.29 11.09
N GLU A 533 11.55 -24.15 12.02
CA GLU A 533 10.78 -25.36 11.71
C GLU A 533 9.41 -25.03 11.09
N ASN A 534 8.74 -24.01 11.58
CA ASN A 534 7.46 -23.51 11.06
C ASN A 534 7.53 -22.00 10.82
N THR A 535 7.65 -21.64 9.55
CA THR A 535 7.80 -20.24 9.14
C THR A 535 6.57 -19.39 9.45
N LEU A 536 5.35 -19.94 9.33
CA LEU A 536 4.12 -19.20 9.63
C LEU A 536 4.03 -18.86 11.12
N GLU A 537 4.26 -19.84 12.00
CA GLU A 537 4.25 -19.58 13.45
C GLU A 537 5.39 -18.64 13.88
N PHE A 538 6.55 -18.76 13.25
CA PHE A 538 7.66 -17.82 13.46
C PHE A 538 7.24 -16.39 13.10
N VAL A 539 6.64 -16.17 11.93
CA VAL A 539 6.16 -14.85 11.50
C VAL A 539 5.08 -14.33 12.46
N LYS A 540 4.07 -15.14 12.80
CA LYS A 540 3.03 -14.76 13.76
C LYS A 540 3.60 -14.34 15.11
N SER A 541 4.67 -14.99 15.58
CA SER A 541 5.34 -14.63 16.84
C SER A 541 6.00 -13.24 16.82
N LYS A 542 6.21 -12.66 15.63
CA LYS A 542 6.79 -11.32 15.46
C LYS A 542 5.73 -10.21 15.37
N MET A 543 4.47 -10.57 15.19
CA MET A 543 3.39 -9.59 15.04
C MET A 543 3.06 -8.92 16.37
N TYR A 544 3.00 -7.60 16.34
CA TYR A 544 2.54 -6.76 17.45
C TYR A 544 1.03 -6.89 17.63
N GLU A 545 0.61 -7.01 18.89
CA GLU A 545 -0.80 -6.95 19.29
C GLU A 545 -1.06 -5.65 20.05
N PRO A 546 -2.08 -4.85 19.65
CA PRO A 546 -2.39 -3.58 20.27
C PRO A 546 -3.13 -3.78 21.61
N SER A 547 -2.38 -4.21 22.63
CA SER A 547 -2.84 -4.43 23.98
C SER A 547 -2.01 -3.64 24.99
N TYR A 548 -2.66 -3.17 26.05
CA TYR A 548 -1.94 -2.47 27.13
C TYR A 548 -1.08 -3.46 27.93
N LEU A 549 0.18 -3.11 28.07
CA LEU A 549 1.10 -3.85 28.96
C LEU A 549 0.86 -3.43 30.43
N SER A 550 1.03 -4.35 31.38
CA SER A 550 1.10 -3.95 32.80
C SER A 550 2.42 -3.25 33.08
N TYR A 551 2.36 -2.18 33.84
CA TYR A 551 3.56 -1.40 34.26
C TYR A 551 3.94 -1.62 35.71
N VAL A 552 3.16 -2.37 36.46
CA VAL A 552 3.39 -2.75 37.86
C VAL A 552 2.97 -4.20 38.11
#